data_ad8e5f3c212350424b47ea26bec4b6a4
#
_entry.id   ad8e5f3c212350424b47ea26bec4b6a4
#
_cell.length_a   1.000
_cell.length_b   1.000
_cell.length_c   1.000
_cell.angle_alpha   90.00
_cell.angle_beta   90.00
_cell.angle_gamma   90.00
#
_symmetry.space_group_name_H-M   'P 1'
#
loop_
_entity.id
_entity.type
_entity.pdbx_description
1 polymer ?
#
loop_
_entity_poly.entity_id
_entity_poly.type
_entity_poly.pdbx_seq_one_letter_code
_entity_poly.pdbx_strand_id
1 'polypeptide(L)'
;MYKISFLNQGKVYELFAAQVSSSDLSYGFIEVSELVFDGDDSVVIDPTDERMREEFADVEVLHIPMHSVIRVEQVKKRGTCVIRDSKTGEKVTHLPVDGPRRKR
;
A
#
# COMPACT_ATOMS: atom_id res chain seq x y z
N MET A 1 -13.00 7.21 -3.27
CA MET A 1 -11.80 6.35 -3.33
C MET A 1 -10.56 7.21 -3.23
N TYR A 2 -9.60 6.77 -2.46
CA TYR A 2 -8.38 7.53 -2.22
C TYR A 2 -7.15 6.71 -2.59
N LYS A 3 -6.16 7.38 -3.14
CA LYS A 3 -4.86 6.78 -3.38
C LYS A 3 -3.91 7.38 -2.38
N ILE A 4 -3.25 6.55 -1.58
CA ILE A 4 -2.37 7.00 -0.53
C ILE A 4 -0.95 6.54 -0.86
N SER A 5 -0.01 7.48 -0.88
CA SER A 5 1.40 7.17 -1.08
C SER A 5 2.13 7.49 0.21
N PHE A 6 2.89 6.55 0.71
CA PHE A 6 3.61 6.75 1.97
C PHE A 6 4.90 5.96 1.99
N LEU A 7 5.81 6.42 2.84
CA LEU A 7 7.11 5.79 2.97
C LEU A 7 7.05 4.70 4.03
N ASN A 8 7.52 3.52 3.69
CA ASN A 8 7.51 2.40 4.61
C ASN A 8 8.78 1.58 4.39
N GLN A 9 9.66 1.63 5.39
CA GLN A 9 10.90 0.85 5.36
C GLN A 9 11.72 1.11 4.11
N GLY A 10 11.88 2.37 3.78
CA GLY A 10 12.72 2.77 2.65
C GLY A 10 12.07 2.62 1.28
N LYS A 11 10.82 2.24 1.25
CA LYS A 11 10.09 2.09 0.00
C LYS A 11 8.82 2.92 0.02
N VAL A 12 8.37 3.33 -1.14
CA VAL A 12 7.15 4.09 -1.26
C VAL A 12 6.03 3.13 -1.64
N TYR A 13 5.03 3.04 -0.78
CA TYR A 13 3.87 2.21 -1.03
C TYR A 13 2.75 3.08 -1.59
N GLU A 14 2.03 2.57 -2.57
CA GLU A 14 0.86 3.25 -3.13
C GLU A 14 -0.32 2.31 -2.97
N LEU A 15 -1.26 2.69 -2.13
CA LEU A 15 -2.44 1.89 -1.81
C LEU A 15 -3.71 2.64 -2.18
N PHE A 16 -4.79 1.89 -2.29
CA PHE A 16 -6.10 2.48 -2.51
C PHE A 16 -7.04 2.10 -1.37
N ALA A 17 -7.87 3.03 -0.96
CA ALA A 17 -8.79 2.80 0.15
C ALA A 17 -10.06 3.63 -0.04
N ALA A 18 -11.12 3.17 0.56
CA ALA A 18 -12.39 3.91 0.49
C ALA A 18 -12.46 5.02 1.52
N GLN A 19 -11.74 4.92 2.62
CA GLN A 19 -11.83 5.88 3.70
C GLN A 19 -10.47 6.34 4.19
N VAL A 20 -10.30 7.65 4.32
CA VAL A 20 -9.10 8.24 4.91
C VAL A 20 -9.56 9.36 5.83
N SER A 21 -9.04 9.39 7.04
CA SER A 21 -9.40 10.46 7.98
C SER A 21 -8.26 10.70 8.97
N SER A 22 -8.41 11.74 9.76
CA SER A 22 -7.45 11.99 10.84
C SER A 22 -7.66 10.94 11.93
N SER A 23 -6.57 10.52 12.53
CA SER A 23 -6.66 9.51 13.56
C SER A 23 -7.13 10.10 14.86
N ASP A 24 -8.10 9.43 15.49
CA ASP A 24 -8.54 9.83 16.80
C ASP A 24 -7.69 9.18 17.88
N LEU A 25 -6.96 8.15 17.52
CA LEU A 25 -6.16 7.45 18.49
C LEU A 25 -4.85 8.14 18.76
N SER A 26 -4.27 8.72 17.73
CA SER A 26 -2.94 9.22 17.86
C SER A 26 -2.78 10.49 17.07
N TYR A 27 -2.41 11.53 17.75
CA TYR A 27 -2.19 12.82 17.10
C TYR A 27 -1.03 12.66 16.13
N GLY A 28 -1.17 13.19 14.96
CA GLY A 28 -0.10 13.11 13.96
C GLY A 28 -0.13 11.87 13.08
N PHE A 29 -1.22 11.12 13.14
CA PHE A 29 -1.41 9.96 12.28
C PHE A 29 -2.65 10.17 11.42
N ILE A 30 -2.70 9.47 10.30
CA ILE A 30 -3.95 9.39 9.54
C ILE A 30 -4.44 7.95 9.62
N GLU A 31 -5.74 7.79 9.47
CA GLU A 31 -6.35 6.46 9.46
C GLU A 31 -6.79 6.14 8.06
N VAL A 32 -6.38 4.99 7.57
CA VAL A 32 -6.76 4.50 6.25
C VAL A 32 -7.52 3.21 6.46
N SER A 33 -8.75 3.14 6.00
CA SER A 33 -9.55 1.95 6.19
C SER A 33 -10.25 1.55 4.91
N GLU A 34 -10.77 0.35 4.90
CA GLU A 34 -11.42 -0.22 3.74
C GLU A 34 -10.45 -0.22 2.56
N LEU A 35 -9.33 -0.88 2.78
CA LEU A 35 -8.32 -1.01 1.75
C LEU A 35 -8.88 -1.77 0.57
N VAL A 36 -8.51 -1.35 -0.63
CA VAL A 36 -9.03 -1.93 -1.85
C VAL A 36 -7.89 -2.48 -2.67
N PHE A 37 -8.00 -3.73 -3.05
CA PHE A 37 -6.99 -4.37 -3.88
C PHE A 37 -7.65 -4.92 -5.14
N ASP A 38 -6.86 -5.11 -6.19
CA ASP A 38 -7.38 -5.74 -7.37
C ASP A 38 -7.83 -7.12 -6.98
N GLY A 39 -8.98 -7.51 -7.43
CA GLY A 39 -9.48 -8.70 -6.95
C GLY A 39 -10.10 -9.53 -7.99
N ASP A 40 -11.29 -9.90 -7.69
CA ASP A 40 -11.96 -10.89 -8.41
C ASP A 40 -12.23 -10.58 -9.86
N ASP A 41 -12.21 -9.32 -10.22
CA ASP A 41 -12.52 -8.94 -11.59
C ASP A 41 -11.30 -9.01 -12.49
N SER A 42 -10.15 -9.22 -11.92
CA SER A 42 -8.95 -9.15 -12.71
C SER A 42 -8.60 -10.50 -13.29
N VAL A 43 -8.37 -10.53 -14.56
CA VAL A 43 -7.94 -11.75 -15.21
C VAL A 43 -6.48 -12.00 -14.93
N VAL A 44 -5.71 -10.93 -14.80
CA VAL A 44 -4.30 -11.05 -14.50
C VAL A 44 -4.06 -10.48 -13.11
N ILE A 45 -3.44 -11.27 -12.27
CA ILE A 45 -3.17 -10.84 -10.91
C ILE A 45 -1.78 -10.25 -10.88
N ASP A 46 -1.71 -9.00 -10.45
CA ASP A 46 -0.42 -8.33 -10.29
C ASP A 46 0.26 -8.86 -9.03
N PRO A 47 1.49 -9.34 -9.12
CA PRO A 47 2.15 -9.94 -7.95
C PRO A 47 2.30 -8.98 -6.77
N THR A 48 2.56 -7.71 -7.04
CA THR A 48 2.70 -6.73 -5.98
C THR A 48 1.36 -6.50 -5.28
N ASP A 49 0.31 -6.41 -6.05
CA ASP A 49 -1.02 -6.20 -5.49
C ASP A 49 -1.43 -7.39 -4.62
N GLU A 50 -1.14 -8.58 -5.08
CA GLU A 50 -1.45 -9.75 -4.33
C GLU A 50 -0.65 -9.83 -3.04
N ARG A 51 0.62 -9.47 -3.11
CA ARG A 51 1.48 -9.44 -1.94
C ARG A 51 0.96 -8.46 -0.90
N MET A 52 0.52 -7.28 -1.34
CA MET A 52 0.00 -6.29 -0.43
C MET A 52 -1.33 -6.72 0.16
N ARG A 53 -2.14 -7.42 -0.62
CA ARG A 53 -3.39 -7.95 -0.10
C ARG A 53 -3.11 -8.93 1.04
N GLU A 54 -2.10 -9.77 0.89
CA GLU A 54 -1.74 -10.70 1.93
C GLU A 54 -1.19 -9.99 3.17
N GLU A 55 -0.36 -9.00 2.93
CA GLU A 55 0.27 -8.27 4.02
C GLU A 55 -0.77 -7.54 4.88
N PHE A 56 -1.78 -6.99 4.25
CA PHE A 56 -2.78 -6.20 4.94
C PHE A 56 -4.12 -6.93 5.12
N ALA A 57 -4.14 -8.23 4.93
CA ALA A 57 -5.38 -9.01 4.94
C ALA A 57 -6.15 -8.87 6.25
N ASP A 58 -5.45 -8.80 7.37
CA ASP A 58 -6.10 -8.72 8.66
C ASP A 58 -6.15 -7.31 9.22
N VAL A 59 -5.80 -6.33 8.43
CA VAL A 59 -5.76 -4.96 8.88
C VAL A 59 -7.09 -4.28 8.59
N GLU A 60 -7.77 -3.84 9.64
CA GLU A 60 -9.01 -3.10 9.48
C GLU A 60 -8.75 -1.63 9.29
N VAL A 61 -7.83 -1.09 10.06
CA VAL A 61 -7.48 0.32 9.98
C VAL A 61 -5.97 0.41 10.02
N LEU A 62 -5.40 1.12 9.06
CA LEU A 62 -3.98 1.34 9.01
C LEU A 62 -3.72 2.76 9.47
N HIS A 63 -2.90 2.92 10.51
CA HIS A 63 -2.54 4.23 11.02
C HIS A 63 -1.16 4.57 10.48
N ILE A 64 -1.07 5.65 9.73
CA ILE A 64 0.19 6.05 9.11
C ILE A 64 0.64 7.37 9.69
N PRO A 65 1.88 7.46 10.20
CA PRO A 65 2.38 8.74 10.69
C PRO A 65 2.33 9.79 9.58
N MET A 66 1.85 10.96 9.90
CA MET A 66 1.70 11.99 8.89
C MET A 66 3.00 12.33 8.19
N HIS A 67 4.10 12.26 8.90
CA HIS A 67 5.38 12.57 8.28
C HIS A 67 5.86 11.52 7.27
N SER A 68 5.22 10.36 7.29
CA SER A 68 5.53 9.31 6.30
C SER A 68 4.62 9.39 5.08
N VAL A 69 3.57 10.19 5.17
CA VAL A 69 2.63 10.30 4.05
C VAL A 69 3.21 11.23 3.01
N ILE A 70 3.27 10.79 1.78
CA ILE A 70 3.78 11.59 0.69
C ILE A 70 2.63 12.32 0.01
N ARG A 71 1.55 11.61 -0.25
CA ARG A 71 0.44 12.18 -0.98
C ARG A 71 -0.84 11.39 -0.74
N VAL A 72 -1.94 12.10 -0.62
CA VAL A 72 -3.27 11.48 -0.58
C VAL A 72 -4.06 12.12 -1.71
N GLU A 73 -4.60 11.30 -2.60
CA GLU A 73 -5.38 11.81 -3.72
C GLU A 73 -6.75 11.17 -3.71
N GLN A 74 -7.75 11.96 -3.99
CA GLN A 74 -9.09 11.41 -4.19
C GLN A 74 -9.22 11.09 -5.67
N VAL A 75 -9.46 9.84 -5.98
CA VAL A 75 -9.48 9.38 -7.37
C VAL A 75 -10.83 8.79 -7.70
N LYS A 76 -11.15 8.73 -8.98
CA LYS A 76 -12.45 8.23 -9.40
C LYS A 76 -12.54 6.72 -9.34
N LYS A 77 -11.45 6.05 -9.60
CA LYS A 77 -11.43 4.60 -9.52
C LYS A 77 -10.07 4.12 -9.10
N ARG A 78 -10.02 2.91 -8.61
CA ARG A 78 -8.77 2.36 -8.12
C ARG A 78 -7.86 2.01 -9.28
N GLY A 79 -6.57 1.98 -8.98
CA GLY A 79 -5.58 1.42 -9.89
C GLY A 79 -4.91 0.27 -9.18
N THR A 80 -3.74 -0.08 -9.64
CA THR A 80 -2.96 -1.18 -9.07
C THR A 80 -2.07 -0.65 -7.96
N CYS A 81 -2.02 -1.37 -6.85
CA CYS A 81 -1.11 -1.02 -5.78
C CYS A 81 0.33 -1.23 -6.23
N VAL A 82 1.21 -0.37 -5.78
CA VAL A 82 2.60 -0.37 -6.23
C VAL A 82 3.53 -0.14 -5.06
N ILE A 83 4.70 -0.74 -5.13
CA ILE A 83 5.79 -0.45 -4.21
C ILE A 83 6.95 0.05 -5.07
N ARG A 84 7.48 1.22 -4.70
CA ARG A 84 8.59 1.81 -5.44
C ARG A 84 9.79 1.97 -4.55
N ASP A 85 10.97 1.91 -5.16
CA ASP A 85 12.18 2.21 -4.43
C ASP A 85 12.19 3.71 -4.13
N SER A 86 12.48 4.09 -2.90
CA SER A 86 12.39 5.48 -2.50
C SER A 86 13.49 6.34 -3.12
N LYS A 87 14.56 5.74 -3.56
CA LYS A 87 15.66 6.51 -4.16
C LYS A 87 15.55 6.63 -5.66
N THR A 88 15.16 5.54 -6.33
CA THR A 88 15.13 5.55 -7.79
C THR A 88 13.73 5.79 -8.35
N GLY A 89 12.70 5.54 -7.56
CA GLY A 89 11.33 5.64 -8.05
C GLY A 89 10.87 4.45 -8.87
N GLU A 90 11.74 3.49 -9.05
CA GLU A 90 11.38 2.34 -9.87
C GLU A 90 10.49 1.38 -9.11
N LYS A 91 9.59 0.74 -9.80
CA LYS A 91 8.71 -0.25 -9.19
C LYS A 91 9.51 -1.43 -8.70
N VAL A 92 9.18 -1.91 -7.50
CA VAL A 92 9.79 -3.09 -6.95
C VAL A 92 8.88 -4.26 -7.32
N THR A 93 9.44 -5.24 -7.99
CA THR A 93 8.69 -6.41 -8.38
C THR A 93 8.95 -7.52 -7.38
N HIS A 94 7.89 -8.05 -6.81
CA HIS A 94 8.03 -9.16 -5.89
C HIS A 94 8.01 -10.44 -6.68
N LEU A 95 9.17 -11.05 -6.78
CA LEU A 95 9.20 -12.35 -7.41
C LEU A 95 8.91 -13.40 -6.37
N PRO A 96 8.40 -14.52 -6.80
CA PRO A 96 8.17 -15.60 -5.89
C PRO A 96 9.49 -16.00 -5.35
N VAL A 97 9.61 -15.94 -4.11
CA VAL A 97 10.83 -16.16 -3.57
C VAL A 97 11.09 -17.52 -3.36
N ASP A 98 12.20 -17.94 -3.80
CA ASP A 98 12.49 -19.07 -3.55
C ASP A 98 13.23 -19.19 -2.41
N GLY A 99 12.87 -19.25 -1.57
CA GLY A 99 13.44 -19.50 -0.56
C GLY A 99 14.63 -18.96 -0.15
N PRO A 100 15.40 -19.55 0.10
CA PRO A 100 16.39 -19.11 0.75
C PRO A 100 17.24 -18.27 0.19
N ARG A 101 17.12 -17.64 -0.04
CA ARG A 101 17.84 -16.85 -0.50
C ARG A 101 18.29 -16.01 0.36
N ARG A 102 18.28 -16.05 0.91
CA ARG A 102 18.39 -15.33 1.50
C ARG A 102 18.99 -15.18 2.28
N LYS A 103 19.35 -15.39 2.58
CA LYS A 103 19.73 -15.24 3.18
C LYS A 103 20.31 -14.83 3.65
N ARG A 104 20.56 -14.81 4.07
CA ARG A 104 20.99 -14.40 4.43
C ARG A 104 21.19 -14.08 4.74
#